data_ad17618b7a204dbf6410ce89e8e58655
#
_entry.id   ad17618b7a204dbf6410ce89e8e58655
#
_cell.length_a   1.000
_cell.length_b   1.000
_cell.length_c   1.000
_cell.angle_alpha   90.00
_cell.angle_beta   90.00
_cell.angle_gamma   90.00
#
_symmetry.space_group_name_H-M   'P 1'
#
loop_
_entity.id
_entity.type
_entity.pdbx_description
1 polymer ?
#
loop_
_entity_poly.entity_id
_entity_poly.type
_entity_poly.pdbx_seq_one_letter_code
_entity_poly.pdbx_strand_id
1 'polypeptide(L)'
;MDTMMKIGKTLTILFLVAGLFACNDDDNSVPFDVIGDVYVIKRTVNDEVKYANAYVAWGNQPMDHAEVTIPGGANISLDPANEIMNTYSKEPALDDYSSSAPVEGNYQFLVRNEDIPHESTDLLDFDDIDFTTITLYEVDGQQLAIHWETNANAEAYVIRLINEAGDIAFLSQTLPVQMTSLQEIGVGTASGSWLETPEVGNVYNIELLTLRFEDDAISSNAAYHIQEIAVTEQEITWQ
;
A
#
# COMPACT_ATOMS: atom_id res chain seq x y z
N MET A 1 -6.43 -37.00 -8.51
CA MET A 1 -6.83 -35.91 -9.40
C MET A 1 -7.38 -34.82 -8.49
N ASP A 2 -6.45 -34.16 -7.79
CA ASP A 2 -6.79 -33.17 -6.75
C ASP A 2 -6.67 -31.79 -7.35
N THR A 3 -7.82 -31.11 -7.34
CA THR A 3 -7.95 -29.74 -7.79
C THR A 3 -7.45 -28.84 -6.66
N MET A 4 -6.20 -28.38 -6.75
CA MET A 4 -5.69 -27.33 -5.89
C MET A 4 -6.42 -26.02 -6.21
N MET A 5 -7.32 -25.65 -5.33
CA MET A 5 -7.94 -24.33 -5.32
C MET A 5 -6.93 -23.33 -4.76
N LYS A 6 -6.27 -22.58 -5.67
CA LYS A 6 -5.42 -21.46 -5.27
C LYS A 6 -6.33 -20.36 -4.73
N ILE A 7 -6.36 -20.20 -3.42
CA ILE A 7 -6.97 -19.05 -2.77
C ILE A 7 -5.99 -17.90 -2.94
N GLY A 8 -6.29 -16.97 -3.85
CA GLY A 8 -5.58 -15.70 -3.93
C GLY A 8 -5.85 -14.91 -2.64
N LYS A 9 -4.84 -14.83 -1.78
CA LYS A 9 -4.90 -13.98 -0.58
C LYS A 9 -4.64 -12.53 -1.00
N THR A 10 -5.65 -11.71 -0.83
CA THR A 10 -5.61 -10.27 -1.07
C THR A 10 -4.65 -9.62 -0.07
N LEU A 11 -3.65 -8.92 -0.57
CA LEU A 11 -2.67 -8.18 0.22
C LEU A 11 -3.29 -6.85 0.66
N THR A 12 -3.87 -6.82 1.86
CA THR A 12 -4.44 -5.59 2.42
C THR A 12 -3.33 -4.74 3.03
N ILE A 13 -3.05 -3.58 2.45
CA ILE A 13 -2.20 -2.55 3.07
C ILE A 13 -3.01 -1.92 4.21
N LEU A 14 -2.78 -2.38 5.44
CA LEU A 14 -3.43 -1.83 6.62
C LEU A 14 -2.66 -0.61 7.12
N PHE A 15 -3.04 0.58 6.67
CA PHE A 15 -2.61 1.83 7.28
C PHE A 15 -3.36 2.02 8.61
N LEU A 16 -2.67 1.87 9.72
CA LEU A 16 -3.23 2.12 11.04
C LEU A 16 -3.18 3.62 11.35
N VAL A 17 -4.23 4.36 10.93
CA VAL A 17 -4.43 5.75 11.35
C VAL A 17 -5.22 5.73 12.65
N ALA A 18 -4.55 5.96 13.78
CA ALA A 18 -5.21 6.17 15.07
C ALA A 18 -5.78 7.61 15.13
N GLY A 19 -7.00 7.80 14.63
CA GLY A 19 -7.77 9.03 14.82
C GLY A 19 -8.34 9.11 16.22
N LEU A 20 -7.88 10.05 17.05
CA LEU A 20 -8.53 10.42 18.31
C LEU A 20 -9.76 11.29 17.99
N PHE A 21 -10.94 10.69 17.94
CA PHE A 21 -12.18 11.44 17.93
C PHE A 21 -12.64 11.71 19.36
N ALA A 22 -12.62 12.96 19.77
CA ALA A 22 -13.28 13.41 20.99
C ALA A 22 -14.79 13.43 20.75
N CYS A 23 -15.55 12.66 21.52
CA CYS A 23 -17.01 12.78 21.57
C CYS A 23 -17.39 14.17 22.08
N ASN A 24 -18.11 14.92 21.24
CA ASN A 24 -18.90 16.06 21.67
C ASN A 24 -20.34 15.73 21.32
N ASP A 25 -21.19 15.57 22.36
CA ASP A 25 -22.63 15.37 22.25
C ASP A 25 -23.32 16.71 21.89
N ASP A 26 -23.23 17.10 20.63
CA ASP A 26 -24.14 18.05 20.02
C ASP A 26 -24.60 17.46 18.69
N ASP A 27 -25.90 17.59 18.35
CA ASP A 27 -26.59 17.07 17.15
C ASP A 27 -26.01 17.53 15.79
N ASN A 28 -24.71 17.73 15.70
CA ASN A 28 -23.96 17.95 14.46
C ASN A 28 -23.45 16.59 13.95
N SER A 29 -24.26 15.85 13.27
CA SER A 29 -23.80 14.73 12.44
C SER A 29 -22.73 15.26 11.50
N VAL A 30 -21.50 14.77 11.62
CA VAL A 30 -20.42 15.09 10.68
C VAL A 30 -20.89 14.60 9.31
N PRO A 31 -20.96 15.46 8.28
CA PRO A 31 -21.35 15.02 6.94
C PRO A 31 -20.44 13.87 6.49
N PHE A 32 -21.03 12.94 5.73
CA PHE A 32 -20.21 11.91 5.08
C PHE A 32 -19.25 12.55 4.08
N ASP A 33 -18.01 12.15 4.12
CA ASP A 33 -16.95 12.59 3.23
C ASP A 33 -16.13 11.39 2.76
N VAL A 34 -15.64 11.42 1.52
CA VAL A 34 -14.86 10.35 0.91
C VAL A 34 -13.69 10.89 0.12
N ILE A 35 -12.56 10.23 0.23
CA ILE A 35 -11.36 10.43 -0.59
C ILE A 35 -11.14 9.16 -1.41
N GLY A 36 -11.08 9.29 -2.73
CA GLY A 36 -10.62 8.24 -3.62
C GLY A 36 -9.18 8.52 -4.04
N ASP A 37 -8.37 7.48 -4.14
CA ASP A 37 -6.95 7.55 -4.49
C ASP A 37 -6.61 6.42 -5.47
N VAL A 38 -5.95 6.75 -6.57
CA VAL A 38 -5.39 5.81 -7.53
C VAL A 38 -3.88 6.00 -7.62
N TYR A 39 -3.13 4.95 -7.43
CA TYR A 39 -1.68 4.99 -7.56
C TYR A 39 -1.14 3.84 -8.39
N VAL A 40 0.05 4.05 -8.94
CA VAL A 40 0.77 3.05 -9.71
C VAL A 40 1.68 2.25 -8.81
N ILE A 41 1.65 0.92 -8.95
CA ILE A 41 2.67 0.04 -8.39
C ILE A 41 3.56 -0.44 -9.52
N LYS A 42 4.85 -0.12 -9.43
CA LYS A 42 5.91 -0.57 -10.32
C LYS A 42 6.72 -1.67 -9.62
N ARG A 43 6.92 -2.79 -10.28
CA ARG A 43 7.75 -3.87 -9.78
C ARG A 43 8.39 -4.69 -10.91
N THR A 44 9.37 -5.52 -10.57
CA THR A 44 9.93 -6.50 -11.50
C THR A 44 9.13 -7.80 -11.43
N VAL A 45 8.59 -8.25 -12.56
CA VAL A 45 7.86 -9.52 -12.68
C VAL A 45 8.48 -10.32 -13.83
N ASN A 46 9.05 -11.49 -13.54
CA ASN A 46 9.78 -12.33 -14.51
C ASN A 46 10.90 -11.57 -15.25
N ASP A 47 11.74 -10.85 -14.50
CA ASP A 47 12.85 -10.03 -15.01
C ASP A 47 12.45 -8.84 -15.90
N GLU A 48 11.17 -8.50 -15.94
CA GLU A 48 10.66 -7.34 -16.69
C GLU A 48 10.02 -6.33 -15.73
N VAL A 49 10.26 -5.05 -15.98
CA VAL A 49 9.57 -3.96 -15.27
C VAL A 49 8.12 -3.91 -15.73
N LYS A 50 7.21 -3.97 -14.78
CA LYS A 50 5.77 -3.94 -15.02
C LYS A 50 5.05 -3.01 -14.05
N TYR A 51 3.87 -2.59 -14.45
CA TYR A 51 3.05 -1.60 -13.77
C TYR A 51 1.64 -2.15 -13.58
N ALA A 52 1.01 -1.80 -12.47
CA ALA A 52 -0.42 -2.00 -12.25
C ALA A 52 -0.98 -0.87 -11.41
N ASN A 53 -2.27 -0.56 -11.56
CA ASN A 53 -2.94 0.42 -10.71
C ASN A 53 -3.51 -0.26 -9.47
N ALA A 54 -3.38 0.41 -8.34
CA ALA A 54 -4.16 0.14 -7.14
C ALA A 54 -5.18 1.27 -6.93
N TYR A 55 -6.28 0.93 -6.27
CA TYR A 55 -7.40 1.85 -6.04
C TYR A 55 -7.82 1.76 -4.59
N VAL A 56 -8.05 2.89 -3.96
CA VAL A 56 -8.52 2.95 -2.57
C VAL A 56 -9.57 4.05 -2.44
N ALA A 57 -10.58 3.81 -1.60
CA ALA A 57 -11.55 4.81 -1.18
C ALA A 57 -11.64 4.80 0.34
N TRP A 58 -11.50 5.96 0.97
CA TRP A 58 -11.64 6.16 2.41
C TRP A 58 -12.84 7.05 2.70
N GLY A 59 -13.73 6.55 3.56
CA GLY A 59 -14.82 7.34 4.11
C GLY A 59 -14.59 7.67 5.59
N ASN A 60 -15.08 8.82 6.02
CA ASN A 60 -15.12 9.16 7.45
C ASN A 60 -16.19 8.37 8.24
N GLN A 61 -17.03 7.59 7.55
CA GLN A 61 -18.06 6.69 8.09
C GLN A 61 -18.07 5.39 7.27
N PRO A 62 -18.75 4.32 7.74
CA PRO A 62 -18.90 3.08 6.97
C PRO A 62 -19.52 3.32 5.59
N MET A 63 -19.07 2.54 4.61
CA MET A 63 -19.57 2.53 3.24
C MET A 63 -20.24 1.22 2.92
N ASP A 64 -21.26 1.24 2.06
CA ASP A 64 -21.98 0.04 1.62
C ASP A 64 -21.39 -0.50 0.31
N HIS A 65 -20.79 0.37 -0.49
CA HIS A 65 -20.24 0.06 -1.79
C HIS A 65 -19.23 1.11 -2.23
N ALA A 66 -18.20 0.68 -2.98
CA ALA A 66 -17.29 1.58 -3.68
C ALA A 66 -16.91 1.01 -5.04
N GLU A 67 -16.84 1.87 -6.05
CA GLU A 67 -16.36 1.55 -7.38
C GLU A 67 -15.57 2.74 -7.95
N VAL A 68 -14.66 2.47 -8.89
CA VAL A 68 -13.93 3.50 -9.63
C VAL A 68 -14.16 3.34 -11.13
N THR A 69 -14.44 4.45 -11.79
CA THR A 69 -14.49 4.56 -13.26
C THR A 69 -13.13 5.04 -13.74
N ILE A 70 -12.44 4.19 -14.51
CA ILE A 70 -11.13 4.52 -15.08
C ILE A 70 -11.27 5.40 -16.34
N PRO A 71 -10.23 6.13 -16.76
CA PRO A 71 -10.20 6.82 -18.04
C PRO A 71 -10.52 5.84 -19.19
N GLY A 72 -11.54 6.17 -20.00
CA GLY A 72 -12.07 5.24 -21.01
C GLY A 72 -13.39 4.57 -20.63
N GLY A 73 -13.86 4.75 -19.38
CA GLY A 73 -15.23 4.46 -18.96
C GLY A 73 -15.50 3.05 -18.44
N ALA A 74 -14.48 2.22 -18.20
CA ALA A 74 -14.68 0.93 -17.52
C ALA A 74 -14.80 1.15 -16.00
N ASN A 75 -15.71 0.38 -15.35
CA ASN A 75 -15.88 0.41 -13.91
C ASN A 75 -15.18 -0.77 -13.24
N ILE A 76 -14.54 -0.51 -12.11
CA ILE A 76 -13.87 -1.49 -11.26
C ILE A 76 -14.51 -1.42 -9.88
N SER A 77 -15.03 -2.54 -9.40
CA SER A 77 -15.57 -2.66 -8.04
C SER A 77 -14.42 -2.81 -7.05
N LEU A 78 -14.52 -2.12 -5.92
CA LEU A 78 -13.57 -2.21 -4.80
C LEU A 78 -14.15 -3.13 -3.72
N ASP A 79 -13.28 -3.81 -2.97
CA ASP A 79 -13.65 -4.69 -1.89
C ASP A 79 -13.43 -4.02 -0.53
N PRO A 80 -14.23 -4.33 0.51
CA PRO A 80 -13.99 -3.83 1.86
C PRO A 80 -12.60 -4.23 2.36
N ALA A 81 -11.80 -3.26 2.78
CA ALA A 81 -10.43 -3.46 3.24
C ALA A 81 -10.30 -3.56 4.76
N ASN A 82 -11.36 -3.24 5.52
CA ASN A 82 -11.39 -3.34 6.97
C ASN A 82 -12.78 -3.73 7.52
N GLU A 83 -12.81 -4.15 8.78
CA GLU A 83 -14.03 -4.61 9.45
C GLU A 83 -15.08 -3.50 9.67
N ILE A 84 -14.65 -2.24 9.78
CA ILE A 84 -15.56 -1.10 9.96
C ILE A 84 -16.11 -0.56 8.63
N MET A 85 -15.69 -1.16 7.51
CA MET A 85 -16.15 -0.84 6.16
C MET A 85 -16.03 0.64 5.75
N ASN A 86 -15.09 1.37 6.34
CA ASN A 86 -14.80 2.74 5.94
C ASN A 86 -13.63 2.88 4.96
N THR A 87 -13.05 1.76 4.55
CA THR A 87 -12.02 1.67 3.53
C THR A 87 -12.37 0.55 2.56
N TYR A 88 -12.35 0.86 1.30
CA TYR A 88 -12.49 -0.08 0.19
C TYR A 88 -11.26 0.01 -0.69
N SER A 89 -10.77 -1.12 -1.16
CA SER A 89 -9.57 -1.13 -2.02
C SER A 89 -9.62 -2.22 -3.07
N LYS A 90 -8.79 -2.06 -4.08
CA LYS A 90 -8.42 -3.11 -5.02
C LYS A 90 -6.93 -3.03 -5.29
N GLU A 91 -6.20 -3.95 -4.70
CA GLU A 91 -4.80 -4.20 -4.98
C GLU A 91 -4.66 -5.07 -6.23
N PRO A 92 -3.67 -4.83 -7.10
CA PRO A 92 -3.44 -5.64 -8.27
C PRO A 92 -2.90 -7.03 -7.88
N ALA A 93 -3.45 -8.08 -8.52
CA ALA A 93 -2.82 -9.40 -8.49
C ALA A 93 -1.60 -9.42 -9.44
N LEU A 94 -0.70 -10.41 -9.31
CA LEU A 94 0.49 -10.50 -10.17
C LEU A 94 0.14 -10.57 -11.66
N ASP A 95 -0.99 -11.15 -12.03
CA ASP A 95 -1.45 -11.25 -13.41
C ASP A 95 -2.00 -9.91 -13.97
N ASP A 96 -2.27 -8.93 -13.11
CA ASP A 96 -2.75 -7.59 -13.51
C ASP A 96 -1.60 -6.68 -13.96
N TYR A 97 -0.33 -7.06 -13.68
CA TYR A 97 0.83 -6.28 -14.05
C TYR A 97 1.14 -6.36 -15.54
N SER A 98 1.33 -5.22 -16.18
CA SER A 98 1.59 -5.03 -17.59
C SER A 98 2.88 -4.25 -17.84
N SER A 99 3.57 -4.51 -18.96
CA SER A 99 4.68 -3.67 -19.42
C SER A 99 4.24 -2.35 -20.04
N SER A 100 2.92 -2.16 -20.23
CA SER A 100 2.39 -0.89 -20.68
C SER A 100 2.30 0.10 -19.53
N ALA A 101 2.67 1.35 -19.79
CA ALA A 101 2.47 2.42 -18.82
C ALA A 101 0.99 2.53 -18.40
N PRO A 102 0.70 2.92 -17.17
CA PRO A 102 -0.64 3.19 -16.69
C PRO A 102 -1.36 4.26 -17.54
N VAL A 103 -2.69 4.21 -17.51
CA VAL A 103 -3.50 5.22 -18.20
C VAL A 103 -3.63 6.43 -17.30
N GLU A 104 -3.01 7.53 -17.70
CA GLU A 104 -3.14 8.82 -17.01
C GLU A 104 -4.53 9.44 -17.18
N GLY A 105 -4.91 10.30 -16.25
CA GLY A 105 -6.14 11.08 -16.29
C GLY A 105 -7.00 10.94 -15.03
N ASN A 106 -8.22 11.46 -15.12
CA ASN A 106 -9.14 11.49 -14.00
C ASN A 106 -9.81 10.13 -13.77
N TYR A 107 -9.70 9.63 -12.56
CA TYR A 107 -10.39 8.45 -12.03
C TYR A 107 -11.55 8.94 -11.16
N GLN A 108 -12.76 8.42 -11.42
CA GLN A 108 -13.96 8.85 -10.71
C GLN A 108 -14.41 7.75 -9.77
N PHE A 109 -14.37 8.03 -8.47
CA PHE A 109 -14.85 7.12 -7.43
C PHE A 109 -16.32 7.42 -7.14
N LEU A 110 -17.14 6.38 -7.12
CA LEU A 110 -18.51 6.41 -6.67
C LEU A 110 -18.64 5.51 -5.44
N VAL A 111 -18.99 6.11 -4.32
CA VAL A 111 -19.15 5.45 -3.04
C VAL A 111 -20.60 5.59 -2.57
N ARG A 112 -21.12 4.59 -1.86
CA ARG A 112 -22.44 4.68 -1.22
C ARG A 112 -22.29 4.60 0.29
N ASN A 113 -22.98 5.51 0.97
CA ASN A 113 -23.20 5.48 2.40
C ASN A 113 -24.71 5.56 2.64
N GLU A 114 -25.31 4.58 3.31
CA GLU A 114 -26.77 4.48 3.49
C GLU A 114 -27.54 4.61 2.15
N ASP A 115 -27.07 3.93 1.09
CA ASP A 115 -27.61 4.02 -0.27
C ASP A 115 -27.48 5.42 -0.96
N ILE A 116 -26.94 6.43 -0.26
CA ILE A 116 -26.70 7.77 -0.83
C ILE A 116 -25.38 7.76 -1.61
N PRO A 117 -25.37 8.16 -2.89
CA PRO A 117 -24.14 8.22 -3.67
C PRO A 117 -23.31 9.46 -3.33
N HIS A 118 -21.99 9.26 -3.23
CA HIS A 118 -20.98 10.30 -3.05
C HIS A 118 -19.87 10.09 -4.08
N GLU A 119 -19.34 11.17 -4.61
CA GLU A 119 -18.32 11.14 -5.65
C GLU A 119 -17.02 11.76 -5.14
N SER A 120 -15.90 11.16 -5.53
CA SER A 120 -14.56 11.71 -5.42
C SER A 120 -13.85 11.55 -6.76
N THR A 121 -12.90 12.40 -7.06
CA THR A 121 -12.10 12.32 -8.28
C THR A 121 -10.65 12.45 -7.92
N ASP A 122 -9.83 11.59 -8.53
CA ASP A 122 -8.40 11.60 -8.39
C ASP A 122 -7.71 11.66 -9.75
N LEU A 123 -6.58 12.37 -9.84
CA LEU A 123 -5.81 12.57 -11.06
C LEU A 123 -4.52 11.76 -11.01
N LEU A 124 -4.46 10.68 -11.78
CA LEU A 124 -3.20 9.98 -11.98
C LEU A 124 -2.33 10.74 -13.00
N ASP A 125 -1.17 11.20 -12.54
CA ASP A 125 -0.08 11.78 -13.35
C ASP A 125 1.21 10.98 -13.09
N PHE A 126 1.58 10.12 -14.04
CA PHE A 126 2.61 9.09 -13.85
C PHE A 126 4.00 9.57 -14.29
N ASP A 127 4.94 9.62 -13.36
CA ASP A 127 6.32 10.11 -13.59
C ASP A 127 7.39 9.01 -13.71
N ASP A 128 7.02 7.75 -13.46
CA ASP A 128 7.93 6.58 -13.53
C ASP A 128 9.15 6.68 -12.62
N ILE A 129 8.93 6.73 -11.30
CA ILE A 129 10.02 6.79 -10.31
C ILE A 129 10.94 5.57 -10.41
N ASP A 130 12.24 5.79 -10.16
CA ASP A 130 13.24 4.73 -10.16
C ASP A 130 13.10 3.77 -8.97
N PHE A 131 13.55 2.52 -9.16
CA PHE A 131 13.72 1.60 -8.04
C PHE A 131 14.83 2.07 -7.11
N THR A 132 14.62 1.91 -5.81
CA THR A 132 15.66 2.15 -4.81
C THR A 132 16.49 0.87 -4.60
N THR A 133 17.81 0.98 -4.69
CA THR A 133 18.71 -0.18 -4.54
C THR A 133 18.92 -0.53 -3.07
N ILE A 134 18.63 -1.77 -2.69
CA ILE A 134 19.05 -2.33 -1.39
C ILE A 134 20.54 -2.66 -1.49
N THR A 135 21.36 -2.08 -0.61
CA THR A 135 22.83 -2.22 -0.62
C THR A 135 23.36 -3.22 0.37
N LEU A 136 22.66 -3.42 1.48
CA LEU A 136 23.00 -4.38 2.52
C LEU A 136 21.73 -4.83 3.24
N TYR A 137 21.70 -6.10 3.61
CA TYR A 137 20.72 -6.61 4.57
C TYR A 137 21.41 -7.62 5.49
N GLU A 138 20.99 -7.65 6.75
CA GLU A 138 21.43 -8.62 7.75
C GLU A 138 20.21 -9.12 8.51
N VAL A 139 20.10 -10.43 8.64
CA VAL A 139 19.07 -11.11 9.42
C VAL A 139 19.77 -12.08 10.36
N ASP A 140 19.68 -11.85 11.65
CA ASP A 140 20.33 -12.66 12.68
C ASP A 140 19.45 -12.77 13.92
N GLY A 141 18.96 -13.97 14.20
CA GLY A 141 18.13 -14.24 15.36
C GLY A 141 16.82 -13.44 15.30
N GLN A 142 16.76 -12.33 16.04
CA GLN A 142 15.60 -11.41 16.08
C GLN A 142 15.92 -10.03 15.48
N GLN A 143 16.99 -9.94 14.67
CA GLN A 143 17.40 -8.67 14.09
C GLN A 143 17.14 -8.65 12.58
N LEU A 144 16.62 -7.55 12.11
CA LEU A 144 16.49 -7.20 10.70
C LEU A 144 17.18 -5.85 10.49
N ALA A 145 18.25 -5.82 9.71
CA ALA A 145 18.91 -4.59 9.31
C ALA A 145 18.91 -4.48 7.79
N ILE A 146 18.48 -3.35 7.26
CA ILE A 146 18.40 -3.09 5.83
C ILE A 146 19.01 -1.71 5.56
N HIS A 147 19.86 -1.62 4.53
CA HIS A 147 20.41 -0.38 4.02
C HIS A 147 20.08 -0.24 2.54
N TRP A 148 19.84 0.99 2.11
CA TRP A 148 19.53 1.31 0.71
C TRP A 148 20.19 2.62 0.27
N GLU A 149 20.26 2.83 -1.02
CA GLU A 149 20.73 4.08 -1.59
C GLU A 149 19.63 5.16 -1.53
N THR A 150 20.04 6.42 -1.50
CA THR A 150 19.07 7.53 -1.64
C THR A 150 18.50 7.54 -3.05
N ASN A 151 17.19 7.71 -3.16
CA ASN A 151 16.49 7.91 -4.42
C ASN A 151 16.04 9.38 -4.50
N ALA A 152 16.46 10.09 -5.56
CA ALA A 152 16.22 11.54 -5.68
C ALA A 152 14.74 11.90 -5.88
N ASN A 153 13.94 10.94 -6.36
CA ASN A 153 12.52 11.13 -6.64
C ASN A 153 11.62 10.52 -5.55
N ALA A 154 12.22 9.89 -4.53
CA ALA A 154 11.48 9.37 -3.39
C ALA A 154 11.10 10.49 -2.42
N GLU A 155 9.95 10.37 -1.81
CA GLU A 155 9.48 11.24 -0.73
C GLU A 155 9.35 10.49 0.60
N ALA A 156 9.16 9.17 0.53
CA ALA A 156 9.15 8.30 1.69
C ALA A 156 9.51 6.86 1.30
N TYR A 157 9.75 6.03 2.33
CA TYR A 157 9.95 4.59 2.17
C TYR A 157 9.05 3.81 3.13
N VAL A 158 8.69 2.59 2.72
CA VAL A 158 8.09 1.57 3.59
C VAL A 158 8.81 0.26 3.35
N ILE A 159 9.08 -0.50 4.43
CA ILE A 159 9.68 -1.82 4.34
C ILE A 159 8.66 -2.85 4.78
N ARG A 160 8.52 -3.90 3.97
CA ARG A 160 7.75 -5.09 4.32
C ARG A 160 8.65 -6.31 4.28
N LEU A 161 8.38 -7.25 5.17
CA LEU A 161 8.91 -8.62 5.11
C LEU A 161 7.74 -9.53 4.78
N ILE A 162 7.84 -10.25 3.67
CA ILE A 162 6.78 -11.13 3.18
C ILE A 162 7.24 -12.57 3.36
N ASN A 163 6.41 -13.41 3.97
CA ASN A 163 6.70 -14.84 4.14
C ASN A 163 6.39 -15.64 2.86
N GLU A 164 6.76 -16.93 2.82
CA GLU A 164 6.52 -17.82 1.68
C GLU A 164 5.02 -17.98 1.33
N ALA A 165 4.12 -17.75 2.27
CA ALA A 165 2.68 -17.78 2.02
C ALA A 165 2.15 -16.49 1.36
N GLY A 166 3.00 -15.45 1.26
CA GLY A 166 2.65 -14.12 0.77
C GLY A 166 1.99 -13.24 1.84
N ASP A 167 2.07 -13.63 3.12
CA ASP A 167 1.56 -12.82 4.22
C ASP A 167 2.66 -11.87 4.72
N ILE A 168 2.26 -10.69 5.22
CA ILE A 168 3.20 -9.71 5.78
C ILE A 168 3.64 -10.20 7.17
N ALA A 169 4.93 -10.47 7.34
CA ALA A 169 5.55 -10.80 8.61
C ALA A 169 5.98 -9.56 9.39
N PHE A 170 6.43 -8.52 8.70
CA PHE A 170 6.80 -7.23 9.26
C PHE A 170 6.37 -6.10 8.34
N LEU A 171 5.92 -4.98 8.95
CA LEU A 171 5.58 -3.74 8.26
C LEU A 171 6.20 -2.57 9.02
N SER A 172 7.06 -1.78 8.36
CA SER A 172 7.59 -0.55 8.95
C SER A 172 6.52 0.55 9.00
N GLN A 173 6.75 1.55 9.84
CA GLN A 173 6.11 2.85 9.64
C GLN A 173 6.60 3.49 8.34
N THR A 174 5.93 4.54 7.88
CA THR A 174 6.45 5.38 6.81
C THR A 174 7.76 6.04 7.27
N LEU A 175 8.84 5.78 6.52
CA LEU A 175 10.18 6.25 6.81
C LEU A 175 10.47 7.50 5.98
N PRO A 176 11.02 8.57 6.60
CA PRO A 176 11.32 9.79 5.87
C PRO A 176 12.44 9.57 4.84
N VAL A 177 12.40 10.33 3.74
CA VAL A 177 13.33 10.20 2.59
C VAL A 177 14.82 10.31 2.96
N GLN A 178 15.15 10.97 4.07
CA GLN A 178 16.53 11.11 4.56
C GLN A 178 17.08 9.82 5.19
N MET A 179 16.21 8.85 5.51
CA MET A 179 16.65 7.55 6.03
C MET A 179 17.13 6.67 4.89
N THR A 180 18.28 6.05 5.10
CA THR A 180 18.90 5.07 4.18
C THR A 180 19.16 3.74 4.86
N SER A 181 18.60 3.56 6.06
CA SER A 181 18.68 2.30 6.80
C SER A 181 17.53 2.15 7.79
N LEU A 182 17.16 0.90 8.02
CA LEU A 182 16.28 0.46 9.10
C LEU A 182 17.01 -0.59 9.91
N GLN A 183 16.91 -0.53 11.22
CA GLN A 183 17.35 -1.59 12.12
C GLN A 183 16.27 -1.91 13.13
N GLU A 184 15.73 -3.11 13.03
CA GLU A 184 14.76 -3.67 13.95
C GLU A 184 15.44 -4.69 14.85
N ILE A 185 15.31 -4.53 16.17
CA ILE A 185 15.90 -5.41 17.17
C ILE A 185 14.77 -6.01 18.00
N GLY A 186 14.38 -7.24 17.67
CA GLY A 186 13.35 -7.96 18.40
C GLY A 186 11.91 -7.59 18.00
N VAL A 187 10.97 -8.38 18.47
CA VAL A 187 9.53 -8.14 18.31
C VAL A 187 9.12 -6.99 19.23
N GLY A 188 8.64 -5.88 18.68
CA GLY A 188 8.08 -4.76 19.44
C GLY A 188 8.92 -3.49 19.45
N THR A 189 9.80 -3.29 18.48
CA THR A 189 10.55 -2.04 18.32
C THR A 189 9.72 -0.93 17.65
N ALA A 190 10.18 0.32 17.76
CA ALA A 190 9.38 1.51 17.46
C ALA A 190 9.27 1.85 15.96
N SER A 191 10.01 1.18 15.07
CA SER A 191 10.07 1.54 13.63
C SER A 191 9.06 0.77 12.78
N GLY A 192 8.34 -0.19 13.36
CA GLY A 192 7.33 -0.98 12.64
C GLY A 192 6.59 -1.97 13.53
N SER A 193 5.83 -2.84 12.89
CA SER A 193 5.04 -3.87 13.55
C SER A 193 5.40 -5.25 13.01
N TRP A 194 5.80 -6.15 13.90
CA TRP A 194 5.93 -7.56 13.61
C TRP A 194 4.55 -8.22 13.73
N LEU A 195 4.07 -8.83 12.66
CA LEU A 195 2.79 -9.54 12.60
C LEU A 195 2.98 -11.04 12.81
N GLU A 196 4.20 -11.54 12.56
CA GLU A 196 4.63 -12.89 12.92
C GLU A 196 6.09 -12.85 13.43
N THR A 197 6.48 -13.87 14.19
CA THR A 197 7.88 -14.06 14.61
C THR A 197 8.60 -14.82 13.51
N PRO A 198 9.70 -14.27 12.94
CA PRO A 198 10.47 -14.99 11.93
C PRO A 198 11.11 -16.26 12.51
N GLU A 199 11.16 -17.29 11.69
CA GLU A 199 11.74 -18.58 12.05
C GLU A 199 13.03 -18.85 11.26
N VAL A 200 14.07 -19.31 11.96
CA VAL A 200 15.37 -19.68 11.35
C VAL A 200 15.17 -20.77 10.29
N GLY A 201 15.74 -20.54 9.12
CA GLY A 201 15.64 -21.42 7.97
C GLY A 201 14.49 -21.14 7.02
N ASN A 202 13.50 -20.31 7.41
CA ASN A 202 12.43 -19.92 6.50
C ASN A 202 12.90 -18.82 5.53
N VAL A 203 12.31 -18.83 4.34
CA VAL A 203 12.56 -17.83 3.31
C VAL A 203 11.56 -16.68 3.45
N TYR A 204 12.05 -15.47 3.31
CA TYR A 204 11.27 -14.25 3.29
C TYR A 204 11.70 -13.38 2.11
N ASN A 205 10.80 -12.51 1.68
CA ASN A 205 11.11 -11.47 0.70
C ASN A 205 11.06 -10.10 1.38
N ILE A 206 12.18 -9.36 1.36
CA ILE A 206 12.21 -7.96 1.74
C ILE A 206 11.63 -7.18 0.57
N GLU A 207 10.60 -6.39 0.82
CA GLU A 207 10.12 -5.39 -0.13
C GLU A 207 10.44 -3.99 0.41
N LEU A 208 11.24 -3.24 -0.33
CA LEU A 208 11.46 -1.81 -0.11
C LEU A 208 10.56 -1.04 -1.07
N LEU A 209 9.54 -0.41 -0.51
CA LEU A 209 8.60 0.44 -1.24
C LEU A 209 9.15 1.86 -1.24
N THR A 210 9.43 2.38 -2.42
CA THR A 210 9.77 3.78 -2.66
C THR A 210 8.49 4.51 -3.02
N LEU A 211 8.10 5.49 -2.22
CA LEU A 211 6.84 6.22 -2.39
C LEU A 211 7.08 7.61 -2.97
N ARG A 212 6.20 8.00 -3.87
CA ARG A 212 5.99 9.36 -4.31
C ARG A 212 4.54 9.73 -4.03
N PHE A 213 4.34 10.96 -3.56
CA PHE A 213 3.02 11.52 -3.29
C PHE A 213 2.61 12.49 -4.38
N GLU A 214 1.34 12.82 -4.44
CA GLU A 214 0.81 13.88 -5.29
C GLU A 214 1.33 15.26 -4.88
N ASP A 215 1.36 16.20 -5.82
CA ASP A 215 1.92 17.53 -5.59
C ASP A 215 1.19 18.35 -4.51
N ASP A 216 -0.08 18.04 -4.25
CA ASP A 216 -0.91 18.67 -3.22
C ASP A 216 -0.95 17.89 -1.89
N ALA A 217 -0.26 16.76 -1.81
CA ALA A 217 -0.16 15.99 -0.58
C ALA A 217 0.55 16.77 0.52
N ILE A 218 -0.03 16.76 1.71
CA ILE A 218 0.58 17.33 2.91
C ILE A 218 0.81 16.23 3.94
N SER A 219 1.67 16.44 4.90
CA SER A 219 2.06 15.43 5.90
C SER A 219 0.88 14.81 6.68
N SER A 220 -0.27 15.50 6.75
CA SER A 220 -1.46 15.00 7.43
C SER A 220 -2.37 14.12 6.55
N ASN A 221 -2.22 14.17 5.22
CA ASN A 221 -3.04 13.44 4.28
C ASN A 221 -2.24 12.60 3.26
N ALA A 222 -0.91 12.59 3.32
CA ALA A 222 -0.04 11.91 2.36
C ALA A 222 -0.40 10.42 2.15
N ALA A 223 -0.96 9.76 3.16
CA ALA A 223 -1.43 8.37 3.05
C ALA A 223 -2.65 8.19 2.13
N TYR A 224 -3.31 9.28 1.75
CA TYR A 224 -4.50 9.33 0.87
C TYR A 224 -4.21 10.00 -0.48
N HIS A 225 -2.95 10.29 -0.77
CA HIS A 225 -2.48 10.99 -1.96
C HIS A 225 -1.18 10.38 -2.43
N ILE A 226 -1.19 9.06 -2.67
CA ILE A 226 -0.04 8.34 -3.21
C ILE A 226 -0.11 8.42 -4.73
N GLN A 227 0.98 8.85 -5.36
CA GLN A 227 1.11 8.88 -6.82
C GLN A 227 1.67 7.58 -7.37
N GLU A 228 2.78 7.13 -6.77
CA GLU A 228 3.53 5.97 -7.24
C GLU A 228 4.20 5.20 -6.11
N ILE A 229 4.33 3.90 -6.31
CA ILE A 229 5.12 2.99 -5.47
C ILE A 229 6.03 2.16 -6.36
N ALA A 230 7.36 2.31 -6.23
CA ALA A 230 8.31 1.38 -6.83
C ALA A 230 8.74 0.35 -5.78
N VAL A 231 8.56 -0.94 -6.09
CA VAL A 231 8.84 -2.06 -5.18
C VAL A 231 10.14 -2.73 -5.57
N THR A 232 11.17 -2.61 -4.73
CA THR A 232 12.41 -3.39 -4.84
C THR A 232 12.32 -4.61 -3.94
N GLU A 233 12.60 -5.78 -4.48
CA GLU A 233 12.50 -7.07 -3.81
C GLU A 233 13.88 -7.68 -3.56
N GLN A 234 14.05 -8.32 -2.40
CA GLN A 234 15.24 -9.09 -2.06
C GLN A 234 14.86 -10.34 -1.25
N GLU A 235 15.05 -11.51 -1.85
CA GLU A 235 14.88 -12.78 -1.14
C GLU A 235 16.00 -12.98 -0.10
N ILE A 236 15.62 -13.45 1.08
CA ILE A 236 16.51 -13.75 2.19
C ILE A 236 16.11 -15.09 2.85
N THR A 237 17.08 -15.76 3.45
CA THR A 237 16.82 -16.87 4.39
C THR A 237 17.10 -16.39 5.80
N TRP A 238 16.13 -16.52 6.72
CA TRP A 238 16.29 -16.10 8.12
C TRP A 238 17.32 -16.97 8.83
N GLN A 239 18.29 -16.36 9.55
CA GLN A 239 19.42 -17.02 10.19
C GLN A 239 19.32 -17.04 11.72
#